data_3b7b3705d86620deb6a033e2fbe05abb
#
_entry.id   3b7b3705d86620deb6a033e2fbe05abb
#
_cell.length_a   1.000
_cell.length_b   1.000
_cell.length_c   1.000
_cell.angle_alpha   90.00
_cell.angle_beta   90.00
_cell.angle_gamma   90.00
#
_symmetry.space_group_name_H-M   'P 1'
#
loop_
_entity.id
_entity.type
_entity.pdbx_description
1 polymer ?
#
loop_
_entity_poly.entity_id
_entity_poly.type
_entity_poly.pdbx_seq_one_letter_code
_entity_poly.pdbx_strand_id
1 'polypeptide(L)'
;MGISPPYRRYSTQARVREYSDREGWGVLDALNGSGTGIWFHFSVIDVDGYKTIEPGALCDVEVETAEQDGYHLRAVAVRPAA
;
A
#
# COMPACT_ATOMS: atom_id res chain seq x y z
N MET A 1 18.14 -0.79 -24.72
CA MET A 1 16.71 -0.54 -24.53
C MET A 1 16.20 -1.38 -23.38
N GLY A 2 15.69 -0.76 -22.34
CA GLY A 2 15.16 -1.46 -21.19
C GLY A 2 13.78 -2.04 -21.47
N ILE A 3 13.49 -3.20 -20.89
CA ILE A 3 12.15 -3.77 -20.91
C ILE A 3 11.56 -3.48 -19.55
N SER A 4 10.49 -2.69 -19.53
CA SER A 4 9.75 -2.46 -18.30
C SER A 4 9.06 -3.74 -17.88
N PRO A 5 9.02 -4.07 -16.59
CA PRO A 5 8.23 -5.19 -16.12
C PRO A 5 6.78 -5.03 -16.58
N PRO A 6 6.07 -6.12 -16.90
CA PRO A 6 4.67 -6.00 -17.26
C PRO A 6 3.87 -5.40 -16.11
N TYR A 7 2.92 -4.57 -16.45
CA TYR A 7 1.98 -4.01 -15.49
C TYR A 7 1.19 -5.15 -14.85
N ARG A 8 1.09 -5.14 -13.53
CA ARG A 8 0.32 -6.12 -12.78
C ARG A 8 -0.56 -5.41 -11.77
N ARG A 9 -1.74 -5.95 -11.58
CA ARG A 9 -2.66 -5.49 -10.54
C ARG A 9 -3.26 -6.72 -9.87
N TYR A 10 -3.26 -6.74 -8.54
CA TYR A 10 -3.72 -7.90 -7.79
C TYR A 10 -4.17 -7.46 -6.40
N SER A 11 -4.88 -8.36 -5.71
CA SER A 11 -5.34 -8.14 -4.34
C SER A 11 -4.53 -9.01 -3.39
N THR A 12 -4.25 -8.49 -2.22
CA THR A 12 -3.57 -9.24 -1.16
C THR A 12 -3.92 -8.65 0.20
N GLN A 13 -3.54 -9.36 1.26
CA GLN A 13 -3.60 -8.82 2.61
C GLN A 13 -2.22 -8.28 3.00
N ALA A 14 -2.23 -7.21 3.79
CA ALA A 14 -1.01 -6.55 4.20
C ALA A 14 -1.19 -5.91 5.57
N ARG A 15 -0.08 -5.67 6.26
CA ARG A 15 -0.07 -4.88 7.49
C ARG A 15 0.60 -3.54 7.22
N VAL A 16 0.10 -2.50 7.85
CA VAL A 16 0.74 -1.20 7.77
C VAL A 16 2.08 -1.26 8.48
N ARG A 17 3.17 -0.98 7.76
CA ARG A 17 4.51 -0.87 8.33
C ARG A 17 4.67 0.48 9.03
N GLU A 18 4.33 1.53 8.31
CA GLU A 18 4.40 2.89 8.81
C GLU A 18 3.42 3.77 8.05
N TYR A 19 2.99 4.83 8.70
CA TYR A 19 2.13 5.83 8.08
C TYR A 19 2.35 7.17 8.75
N SER A 20 2.42 8.23 7.95
CA SER A 20 2.57 9.59 8.44
C SER A 20 1.34 10.42 8.06
N ASP A 21 0.56 10.83 9.06
CA ASP A 21 -0.56 11.75 8.84
C ASP A 21 -0.04 13.08 8.27
N ARG A 22 1.12 13.50 8.71
CA ARG A 22 1.70 14.76 8.26
C ARG A 22 2.11 14.72 6.80
N GLU A 23 2.77 13.62 6.40
CA GLU A 23 3.26 13.47 5.02
C GLU A 23 2.15 12.97 4.09
N GLY A 24 1.15 12.28 4.62
CA GLY A 24 0.03 11.79 3.85
C GLY A 24 0.31 10.51 3.08
N TRP A 25 1.31 9.72 3.50
CA TRP A 25 1.62 8.45 2.85
C TRP A 25 2.25 7.47 3.82
N GLY A 26 2.27 6.22 3.43
CA GLY A 26 2.84 5.17 4.24
C GLY A 26 3.28 3.97 3.40
N VAL A 27 3.67 2.91 4.09
CA VAL A 27 4.15 1.67 3.49
C VAL A 27 3.48 0.48 4.17
N LEU A 28 3.08 -0.48 3.35
CA LEU A 28 2.49 -1.74 3.81
C LEU A 28 3.45 -2.88 3.53
N ASP A 29 3.35 -3.93 4.35
CA ASP A 29 4.06 -5.20 4.14
C ASP A 29 3.03 -6.28 3.82
N ALA A 30 3.17 -6.92 2.66
CA ALA A 30 2.30 -8.04 2.30
C ALA A 30 2.51 -9.21 3.26
N LEU A 31 1.43 -9.89 3.63
CA LEU A 31 1.51 -11.00 4.58
C LEU A 31 2.19 -12.23 3.97
N ASN A 32 2.36 -12.28 2.66
CA ASN A 32 3.01 -13.42 2.01
C ASN A 32 4.52 -13.51 2.30
N GLY A 33 5.06 -12.60 3.08
CA GLY A 33 6.46 -12.64 3.49
C GLY A 33 7.45 -12.18 2.43
N SER A 34 6.98 -11.53 1.35
CA SER A 34 7.88 -11.08 0.28
C SER A 34 8.87 -10.01 0.75
N GLY A 35 8.56 -9.30 1.82
CA GLY A 35 9.40 -8.22 2.33
C GLY A 35 9.41 -6.97 1.47
N THR A 36 8.70 -6.98 0.35
CA THR A 36 8.62 -5.82 -0.54
C THR A 36 7.61 -4.82 0.00
N GLY A 37 8.02 -3.58 0.17
CA GLY A 37 7.14 -2.51 0.62
C GLY A 37 6.14 -2.12 -0.45
N ILE A 38 4.93 -1.81 -0.01
CA ILE A 38 3.86 -1.32 -0.87
C ILE A 38 3.56 0.11 -0.44
N TRP A 39 3.89 1.08 -1.30
CA TRP A 39 3.64 2.48 -1.02
C TRP A 39 2.15 2.79 -1.15
N PHE A 40 1.61 3.65 -0.29
CA PHE A 40 0.24 4.12 -0.44
C PHE A 40 0.10 5.57 -0.01
N HIS A 41 -0.81 6.28 -0.69
CA HIS A 41 -1.18 7.65 -0.37
C HIS A 41 -2.46 7.62 0.48
N PHE A 42 -2.65 8.61 1.36
CA PHE A 42 -3.82 8.63 2.24
C PHE A 42 -5.15 8.58 1.49
N SER A 43 -5.20 9.12 0.27
CA SER A 43 -6.43 9.18 -0.52
C SER A 43 -7.01 7.81 -0.85
N VAL A 44 -6.20 6.74 -0.80
CA VAL A 44 -6.65 5.39 -1.12
C VAL A 44 -7.11 4.60 0.11
N ILE A 45 -7.02 5.19 1.31
CA ILE A 45 -7.52 4.56 2.53
C ILE A 45 -9.05 4.63 2.51
N ASP A 46 -9.67 3.46 2.48
CA ASP A 46 -11.13 3.32 2.39
C ASP A 46 -11.72 3.25 3.79
N VAL A 47 -11.94 4.42 4.37
CA VAL A 47 -12.58 4.58 5.69
C VAL A 47 -13.54 5.74 5.63
N ASP A 48 -14.54 5.73 6.52
CA ASP A 48 -15.44 6.87 6.68
C ASP A 48 -14.74 7.97 7.49
N GLY A 49 -14.95 9.21 7.10
CA GLY A 49 -14.42 10.34 7.83
C GLY A 49 -12.96 10.61 7.54
N TYR A 50 -12.19 10.93 8.56
CA TYR A 50 -10.78 11.28 8.43
C TYR A 50 -9.93 10.10 7.98
N LYS A 51 -9.19 10.28 6.90
CA LYS A 51 -8.40 9.20 6.30
C LYS A 51 -7.06 9.05 7.02
N THR A 52 -7.03 8.09 7.93
CA THR A 52 -5.83 7.75 8.69
C THR A 52 -5.82 6.24 8.96
N ILE A 53 -4.67 5.71 9.32
CA ILE A 53 -4.51 4.29 9.61
C ILE A 53 -3.34 4.09 10.58
N GLU A 54 -3.44 3.06 11.43
CA GLU A 54 -2.43 2.78 12.45
C GLU A 54 -1.38 1.79 11.94
N PRO A 55 -0.10 1.97 12.29
CA PRO A 55 0.91 0.94 12.07
C PRO A 55 0.47 -0.38 12.72
N GLY A 56 0.70 -1.49 12.01
CA GLY A 56 0.29 -2.82 12.46
C GLY A 56 -1.10 -3.22 12.03
N ALA A 57 -1.92 -2.29 11.53
CA ALA A 57 -3.28 -2.62 11.11
C ALA A 57 -3.27 -3.59 9.93
N LEU A 58 -4.14 -4.60 10.00
CA LEU A 58 -4.35 -5.55 8.91
C LEU A 58 -5.30 -4.95 7.89
N CYS A 59 -4.96 -5.06 6.63
CA CYS A 59 -5.74 -4.47 5.55
C CYS A 59 -5.90 -5.43 4.39
N ASP A 60 -7.01 -5.29 3.68
CA ASP A 60 -7.18 -5.86 2.35
C ASP A 60 -6.79 -4.76 1.36
N VAL A 61 -5.86 -5.05 0.47
CA VAL A 61 -5.31 -4.04 -0.43
C VAL A 61 -5.36 -4.50 -1.88
N GLU A 62 -5.56 -3.53 -2.77
CA GLU A 62 -5.32 -3.72 -4.19
C GLU A 62 -4.01 -3.03 -4.54
N VAL A 63 -3.15 -3.73 -5.25
CA VAL A 63 -1.78 -3.31 -5.53
C VAL A 63 -1.55 -3.29 -7.03
N GLU A 64 -0.81 -2.30 -7.49
CA GLU A 64 -0.33 -2.27 -8.87
C GLU A 64 1.17 -2.04 -8.91
N THR A 65 1.81 -2.47 -9.99
CA THR A 65 3.20 -2.14 -10.23
C THR A 65 3.30 -0.67 -10.61
N ALA A 66 4.17 0.07 -9.92
CA ALA A 66 4.37 1.50 -10.16
C ALA A 66 5.65 1.93 -9.45
N GLU A 67 6.36 2.88 -10.04
CA GLU A 67 7.50 3.48 -9.37
C GLU A 67 7.04 4.68 -8.55
N GLN A 68 7.32 4.63 -7.25
CA GLN A 68 6.93 5.71 -6.34
C GLN A 68 7.94 5.77 -5.19
N ASP A 69 8.70 6.85 -5.11
CA ASP A 69 9.64 7.11 -4.01
C ASP A 69 10.55 5.92 -3.68
N GLY A 70 11.05 5.24 -4.72
CA GLY A 70 11.92 4.07 -4.56
C GLY A 70 11.19 2.76 -4.36
N TYR A 71 9.87 2.77 -4.28
CA TYR A 71 9.05 1.56 -4.21
C TYR A 71 8.58 1.16 -5.59
N HIS A 72 8.40 -0.15 -5.81
CA HIS A 72 7.97 -0.70 -7.10
C HIS A 72 6.51 -1.12 -7.09
N LEU A 73 5.85 -1.03 -5.94
CA LEU A 73 4.44 -1.39 -5.76
C LEU A 73 3.72 -0.24 -5.08
N ARG A 74 2.51 0.01 -5.54
CA ARG A 74 1.65 1.06 -4.98
C ARG A 74 0.26 0.49 -4.74
N ALA A 75 -0.31 0.74 -3.56
CA ALA A 75 -1.68 0.37 -3.30
C ALA A 75 -2.62 1.38 -3.94
N VAL A 76 -3.64 0.89 -4.62
CA VAL A 76 -4.70 1.72 -5.20
C VAL A 76 -5.96 1.70 -4.35
N ALA A 77 -6.03 0.79 -3.38
CA ALA A 77 -7.09 0.75 -2.38
C ALA A 77 -6.55 0.08 -1.13
N VAL A 78 -6.83 0.65 0.03
CA VAL A 78 -6.44 0.10 1.33
C VAL A 78 -7.69 0.06 2.20
N ARG A 79 -8.16 -1.14 2.55
CA ARG A 79 -9.35 -1.34 3.38
C ARG A 79 -8.93 -1.97 4.69
N PRO A 80 -9.01 -1.23 5.81
CA PRO A 80 -8.71 -1.83 7.11
C PRO A 80 -9.65 -3.00 7.36
N ALA A 81 -9.10 -4.11 7.83
CA ALA A 81 -9.89 -5.28 8.20
C ALA A 81 -10.62 -4.99 9.51
N ALA A 82 -11.86 -5.40 9.57
CA ALA A 82 -12.67 -5.20 10.77
C ALA A 82 -12.23 -6.11 11.92
#